data_d72557fa6ac5daeba19c0a19317148d9
#
_entry.id   d72557fa6ac5daeba19c0a19317148d9
#
_cell.length_a   1.000
_cell.length_b   1.000
_cell.length_c   1.000
_cell.angle_alpha   90.00
_cell.angle_beta   90.00
_cell.angle_gamma   90.00
#
_symmetry.space_group_name_H-M   'P 1'
#
loop_
_entity.id
_entity.type
_entity.pdbx_description
1 polymer ?
#
loop_
_entity_poly.entity_id
_entity_poly.type
_entity_poly.pdbx_seq_one_letter_code
_entity_poly.pdbx_strand_id
1 'polypeptide(L)'
;MLGIIEKNVILTASLMAYIMIYGLDFSRIEGAVLIFLISLIITEFTVYLNNRKIRLIILVLFIIMSFINWQFIFFIPVVVYFLIEEKVYNGFFILFLYVFLYIKTDSVEVIFSEISICILSALLSYENMQAQKYKKKYLETRDSSTELENKLKCKNRELLESQDLCISNAT
;
A
#
# COMPACT_ATOMS: atom_id res chain seq x y z
N MET A 1 0.08 -6.15 7.50
CA MET A 1 1.25 -6.99 7.18
C MET A 1 1.43 -7.20 5.69
N LEU A 2 0.44 -7.65 4.92
CA LEU A 2 0.58 -7.88 3.46
C LEU A 2 1.14 -6.64 2.72
N GLY A 3 0.59 -5.46 2.91
CA GLY A 3 1.02 -4.25 2.22
C GLY A 3 2.48 -3.83 2.47
N ILE A 4 3.10 -4.23 3.59
CA ILE A 4 4.53 -4.00 3.86
C ILE A 4 5.38 -4.91 2.98
N ILE A 5 5.00 -6.18 2.88
CA ILE A 5 5.71 -7.16 2.05
C ILE A 5 5.67 -6.74 0.58
N GLU A 6 4.51 -6.31 0.09
CA GLU A 6 4.34 -5.85 -1.29
C GLU A 6 5.24 -4.64 -1.61
N LYS A 7 5.29 -3.65 -0.72
CA LYS A 7 6.16 -2.47 -0.86
C LYS A 7 7.63 -2.84 -0.91
N ASN A 8 8.07 -3.77 -0.05
CA ASN A 8 9.44 -4.26 -0.04
C ASN A 8 9.78 -5.05 -1.31
N VAL A 9 8.83 -5.82 -1.84
CA VAL A 9 9.00 -6.52 -3.13
C VAL A 9 9.17 -5.52 -4.27
N ILE A 10 8.38 -4.45 -4.30
CA ILE A 10 8.50 -3.39 -5.32
C ILE A 10 9.85 -2.70 -5.22
N LEU A 11 10.30 -2.34 -4.00
CA LEU A 11 11.60 -1.74 -3.76
C LEU A 11 12.75 -2.63 -4.24
N THR A 12 12.70 -3.92 -3.91
CA THR A 12 13.74 -4.87 -4.35
C THR A 12 13.72 -5.09 -5.85
N ALA A 13 12.54 -5.12 -6.49
CA ALA A 13 12.42 -5.20 -7.94
C ALA A 13 13.02 -3.97 -8.62
N SER A 14 12.77 -2.77 -8.11
CA SER A 14 13.36 -1.51 -8.61
C SER A 14 14.88 -1.50 -8.47
N LEU A 15 15.42 -1.98 -7.35
CA LEU A 15 16.86 -2.10 -7.16
C LEU A 15 17.49 -3.11 -8.13
N MET A 16 16.83 -4.26 -8.32
CA MET A 16 17.30 -5.28 -9.28
C MET A 16 17.29 -4.75 -10.71
N ALA A 17 16.25 -4.03 -11.11
CA ALA A 17 16.19 -3.37 -12.43
C ALA A 17 17.35 -2.39 -12.60
N TYR A 18 17.63 -1.56 -11.57
CA TYR A 18 18.78 -0.65 -11.61
C TYR A 18 20.11 -1.40 -11.81
N ILE A 19 20.35 -2.46 -11.05
CA ILE A 19 21.59 -3.26 -11.13
C ILE A 19 21.70 -3.95 -12.51
N MET A 20 20.59 -4.48 -13.05
CA MET A 20 20.59 -5.12 -14.37
C MET A 20 20.96 -4.14 -15.49
N ILE A 21 20.52 -2.89 -15.39
CA ILE A 21 20.73 -1.87 -16.41
C ILE A 21 22.16 -1.30 -16.35
N TYR A 22 22.65 -1.00 -15.15
CA TYR A 22 23.95 -0.30 -14.99
C TYR A 22 25.12 -1.24 -14.68
N GLY A 23 24.83 -2.54 -14.48
CA GLY A 23 25.85 -3.53 -14.13
C GLY A 23 26.41 -3.33 -12.72
N LEU A 24 27.43 -4.12 -12.40
CA LEU A 24 28.12 -4.11 -11.11
C LEU A 24 29.26 -3.08 -11.05
N ASP A 25 29.01 -1.86 -11.47
CA ASP A 25 29.99 -0.77 -11.31
C ASP A 25 29.94 -0.24 -9.87
N PHE A 26 30.99 -0.50 -9.10
CA PHE A 26 31.03 -0.26 -7.65
C PHE A 26 30.66 1.19 -7.26
N SER A 27 31.14 2.17 -8.00
CA SER A 27 30.88 3.58 -7.68
C SER A 27 29.42 3.99 -7.86
N ARG A 28 28.70 3.33 -8.76
CA ARG A 28 27.27 3.56 -9.02
C ARG A 28 26.39 2.77 -8.05
N ILE A 29 26.84 1.57 -7.68
CA ILE A 29 26.12 0.70 -6.75
C ILE A 29 26.06 1.31 -5.36
N GLU A 30 27.14 1.90 -4.85
CA GLU A 30 27.13 2.57 -3.54
C GLU A 30 26.04 3.62 -3.45
N GLY A 31 25.90 4.47 -4.47
CA GLY A 31 24.83 5.45 -4.54
C GLY A 31 23.44 4.83 -4.58
N ALA A 32 23.25 3.80 -5.39
CA ALA A 32 21.96 3.11 -5.52
C ALA A 32 21.55 2.39 -4.24
N VAL A 33 22.48 1.73 -3.56
CA VAL A 33 22.22 1.06 -2.27
C VAL A 33 21.84 2.08 -1.19
N LEU A 34 22.53 3.21 -1.14
CA LEU A 34 22.20 4.28 -0.19
C LEU A 34 20.80 4.82 -0.43
N ILE A 35 20.43 5.08 -1.68
CA ILE A 35 19.10 5.56 -2.04
C ILE A 35 18.04 4.49 -1.76
N PHE A 36 18.34 3.22 -2.02
CA PHE A 36 17.48 2.10 -1.65
C PHE A 36 17.20 2.06 -0.15
N LEU A 37 18.24 2.19 0.68
CA LEU A 37 18.09 2.22 2.14
C LEU A 37 17.25 3.42 2.60
N ILE A 38 17.46 4.59 2.02
CA ILE A 38 16.65 5.78 2.30
C ILE A 38 15.19 5.52 1.91
N SER A 39 14.95 4.95 0.72
CA SER A 39 13.61 4.64 0.24
C SER A 39 12.92 3.61 1.13
N LEU A 40 13.65 2.61 1.62
CA LEU A 40 13.15 1.60 2.54
C LEU A 40 12.76 2.23 3.89
N ILE A 41 13.62 3.09 4.46
CA ILE A 41 13.32 3.80 5.71
C ILE A 41 12.07 4.67 5.54
N ILE A 42 11.97 5.42 4.45
CA ILE A 42 10.80 6.26 4.17
C ILE A 42 9.54 5.40 4.04
N THR A 43 9.63 4.26 3.37
CA THR A 43 8.50 3.33 3.16
C THR A 43 8.02 2.76 4.48
N GLU A 44 8.92 2.25 5.30
CA GLU A 44 8.57 1.73 6.62
C GLU A 44 8.01 2.81 7.53
N PHE A 45 8.62 4.00 7.53
CA PHE A 45 8.17 5.12 8.35
C PHE A 45 6.75 5.56 7.97
N THR A 46 6.40 5.61 6.68
CA THR A 46 5.06 5.97 6.24
C THR A 46 3.97 5.00 6.70
N VAL A 47 4.32 3.73 6.93
CA VAL A 47 3.37 2.72 7.45
C VAL A 47 2.98 3.02 8.90
N TYR A 48 3.92 3.49 9.71
CA TYR A 48 3.67 3.82 11.13
C TYR A 48 2.93 5.15 11.30
N LEU A 49 2.96 6.02 10.31
CA LEU A 49 2.30 7.32 10.38
C LEU A 49 0.79 7.18 10.18
N ASN A 50 0.04 7.43 11.24
CA ASN A 50 -1.42 7.39 11.19
C ASN A 50 -2.05 8.64 10.53
N ASN A 51 -1.26 9.71 10.35
CA ASN A 51 -1.74 10.96 9.78
C ASN A 51 -1.52 11.02 8.27
N ARG A 52 -2.63 10.98 7.51
CA ARG A 52 -2.64 11.05 6.05
C ARG A 52 -1.87 12.26 5.49
N LYS A 53 -1.99 13.44 6.12
CA LYS A 53 -1.32 14.65 5.64
C LYS A 53 0.19 14.52 5.72
N ILE A 54 0.71 13.94 6.80
CA ILE A 54 2.15 13.75 6.98
C ILE A 54 2.68 12.75 5.96
N ARG A 55 1.95 11.65 5.70
CA ARG A 55 2.33 10.68 4.65
C ARG A 55 2.43 11.34 3.27
N LEU A 56 1.44 12.17 2.90
CA LEU A 56 1.48 12.89 1.63
C LEU A 56 2.65 13.87 1.55
N ILE A 57 2.98 14.58 2.63
CA ILE A 57 4.14 15.47 2.67
C ILE A 57 5.44 14.70 2.42
N ILE A 58 5.60 13.53 3.04
CA ILE A 58 6.79 12.68 2.84
C ILE A 58 6.89 12.21 1.38
N LEU A 59 5.77 11.83 0.76
CA LEU A 59 5.75 11.45 -0.65
C LEU A 59 6.13 12.60 -1.57
N VAL A 60 5.65 13.82 -1.28
CA VAL A 60 6.03 15.01 -2.04
C VAL A 60 7.53 15.30 -1.88
N LEU A 61 8.08 15.18 -0.67
CA LEU A 61 9.52 15.31 -0.43
C LEU A 61 10.33 14.28 -1.21
N PHE A 62 9.86 13.04 -1.30
CA PHE A 62 10.51 12.00 -2.10
C PHE A 62 10.54 12.36 -3.59
N ILE A 63 9.45 12.90 -4.12
CA ILE A 63 9.38 13.38 -5.50
C ILE A 63 10.36 14.54 -5.73
N ILE A 64 10.48 15.48 -4.80
CA ILE A 64 11.43 16.59 -4.88
C ILE A 64 12.87 16.06 -4.89
N MET A 65 13.18 15.05 -4.06
CA MET A 65 14.49 14.40 -4.06
C MET A 65 14.82 13.75 -5.42
N SER A 66 13.82 13.25 -6.14
CA SER A 66 14.00 12.67 -7.48
C SER A 66 14.48 13.72 -8.51
N PHE A 67 14.17 14.99 -8.33
CA PHE A 67 14.72 16.07 -9.18
C PHE A 67 16.17 16.42 -8.82
N ILE A 68 16.57 16.26 -7.57
CA ILE A 68 17.95 16.54 -7.11
C ILE A 68 18.88 15.39 -7.56
N ASN A 69 18.44 14.16 -7.36
CA ASN A 69 19.19 12.98 -7.78
C ASN A 69 18.31 12.05 -8.59
N TRP A 70 18.60 11.93 -9.88
CA TRP A 70 17.83 11.12 -10.83
C TRP A 70 17.72 9.62 -10.46
N GLN A 71 18.63 9.10 -9.66
CA GLN A 71 18.58 7.71 -9.19
C GLN A 71 17.34 7.41 -8.32
N PHE A 72 16.76 8.42 -7.66
CA PHE A 72 15.50 8.25 -6.93
C PHE A 72 14.31 7.91 -7.84
N ILE A 73 14.40 8.20 -9.14
CA ILE A 73 13.33 7.92 -10.11
C ILE A 73 13.07 6.42 -10.21
N PHE A 74 14.10 5.58 -10.02
CA PHE A 74 13.95 4.11 -10.01
C PHE A 74 13.05 3.61 -8.86
N PHE A 75 12.87 4.39 -7.82
CA PHE A 75 12.01 4.03 -6.68
C PHE A 75 10.63 4.70 -6.73
N ILE A 76 10.30 5.41 -7.82
CA ILE A 76 8.97 5.99 -8.08
C ILE A 76 7.84 4.93 -8.05
N PRO A 77 8.02 3.67 -8.46
CA PRO A 77 6.97 2.66 -8.35
C PRO A 77 6.39 2.52 -6.93
N VAL A 78 7.21 2.70 -5.90
CA VAL A 78 6.74 2.68 -4.50
C VAL A 78 5.85 3.90 -4.20
N VAL A 79 6.20 5.07 -4.73
CA VAL A 79 5.38 6.29 -4.59
C VAL A 79 4.02 6.10 -5.27
N VAL A 80 4.00 5.47 -6.46
CA VAL A 80 2.76 5.13 -7.16
C VAL A 80 1.88 4.21 -6.32
N TYR A 81 2.48 3.19 -5.68
CA TYR A 81 1.77 2.32 -4.75
C TYR A 81 1.04 3.12 -3.66
N PHE A 82 1.76 4.01 -2.97
CA PHE A 82 1.20 4.84 -1.90
C PHE A 82 0.13 5.81 -2.39
N LEU A 83 0.29 6.42 -3.55
CA LEU A 83 -0.70 7.35 -4.11
C LEU A 83 -2.03 6.67 -4.40
N ILE A 84 -2.00 5.43 -4.88
CA ILE A 84 -3.20 4.65 -5.12
C ILE A 84 -3.84 4.25 -3.78
N GLU A 85 -3.04 3.82 -2.80
CA GLU A 85 -3.52 3.50 -1.45
C GLU A 85 -4.22 4.71 -0.80
N GLU A 86 -3.66 5.93 -0.99
CA GLU A 86 -4.22 7.19 -0.50
C GLU A 86 -5.35 7.76 -1.39
N LYS A 87 -5.67 7.11 -2.51
CA LYS A 87 -6.67 7.55 -3.51
C LYS A 87 -6.35 8.91 -4.12
N VAL A 88 -5.08 9.21 -4.34
CA VAL A 88 -4.61 10.45 -4.99
C VAL A 88 -4.36 10.15 -6.46
N TYR A 89 -5.43 10.12 -7.26
CA TYR A 89 -5.34 9.77 -8.69
C TYR A 89 -4.66 10.85 -9.54
N ASN A 90 -4.61 12.10 -9.09
CA ASN A 90 -3.89 13.17 -9.78
C ASN A 90 -2.36 12.97 -9.75
N GLY A 91 -1.87 12.01 -8.97
CA GLY A 91 -0.44 11.65 -8.88
C GLY A 91 0.15 11.04 -10.16
N PHE A 92 -0.66 10.73 -11.19
CA PHE A 92 -0.16 10.26 -12.49
C PHE A 92 0.79 11.26 -13.18
N PHE A 93 0.78 12.54 -12.80
CA PHE A 93 1.79 13.51 -13.24
C PHE A 93 3.23 13.10 -12.90
N ILE A 94 3.41 12.20 -11.93
CA ILE A 94 4.73 11.63 -11.57
C ILE A 94 5.33 10.85 -12.75
N LEU A 95 4.52 10.29 -13.64
CA LEU A 95 5.01 9.63 -14.84
C LEU A 95 5.80 10.56 -15.76
N PHE A 96 5.62 11.88 -15.67
CA PHE A 96 6.48 12.85 -16.36
C PHE A 96 7.94 12.79 -15.89
N LEU A 97 8.22 12.30 -14.70
CA LEU A 97 9.59 12.08 -14.24
C LEU A 97 10.35 11.07 -15.11
N TYR A 98 9.64 10.13 -15.73
CA TYR A 98 10.26 9.17 -16.66
C TYR A 98 10.74 9.82 -17.97
N VAL A 99 10.14 10.94 -18.37
CA VAL A 99 10.67 11.76 -19.48
C VAL A 99 12.02 12.35 -19.09
N PHE A 100 12.16 12.79 -17.85
CA PHE A 100 13.45 13.29 -17.33
C PHE A 100 14.48 12.16 -17.22
N LEU A 101 14.07 10.96 -16.81
CA LEU A 101 14.92 9.78 -16.80
C LEU A 101 15.43 9.45 -18.22
N TYR A 102 14.54 9.51 -19.22
CA TYR A 102 14.92 9.30 -20.62
C TYR A 102 16.03 10.24 -21.08
N ILE A 103 15.91 11.53 -20.80
CA ILE A 103 16.91 12.53 -21.15
C ILE A 103 18.27 12.24 -20.50
N LYS A 104 18.27 11.60 -19.32
CA LYS A 104 19.49 11.28 -18.57
C LYS A 104 20.14 9.95 -18.95
N THR A 105 19.35 8.97 -19.36
CA THR A 105 19.82 7.60 -19.62
C THR A 105 19.97 7.30 -21.10
N ASP A 106 19.26 8.05 -21.96
CA ASP A 106 19.16 7.85 -23.41
C ASP A 106 18.83 6.38 -23.79
N SER A 107 18.15 5.68 -22.90
CA SER A 107 17.80 4.27 -23.05
C SER A 107 16.30 4.05 -22.91
N VAL A 108 15.70 3.57 -23.98
CA VAL A 108 14.26 3.24 -24.02
C VAL A 108 13.97 2.00 -23.18
N GLU A 109 14.89 1.05 -23.08
CA GLU A 109 14.74 -0.20 -22.34
C GLU A 109 14.54 0.07 -20.83
N VAL A 110 15.30 1.05 -20.30
CA VAL A 110 15.18 1.50 -18.90
C VAL A 110 13.77 1.96 -18.60
N ILE A 111 13.20 2.77 -19.49
CA ILE A 111 11.86 3.33 -19.29
C ILE A 111 10.80 2.23 -19.35
N PHE A 112 10.91 1.31 -20.30
CA PHE A 112 9.97 0.20 -20.39
C PHE A 112 9.99 -0.68 -19.13
N SER A 113 11.17 -0.98 -18.57
CA SER A 113 11.28 -1.75 -17.35
C SER A 113 10.63 -1.01 -16.17
N GLU A 114 10.90 0.27 -16.01
CA GLU A 114 10.35 1.09 -14.93
C GLU A 114 8.84 1.30 -15.03
N ILE A 115 8.31 1.54 -16.24
CA ILE A 115 6.86 1.62 -16.47
C ILE A 115 6.21 0.28 -16.13
N SER A 116 6.82 -0.84 -16.48
CA SER A 116 6.30 -2.18 -16.15
C SER A 116 6.22 -2.39 -14.64
N ILE A 117 7.25 -1.98 -13.89
CA ILE A 117 7.25 -2.05 -12.42
C ILE A 117 6.19 -1.11 -11.84
N CYS A 118 5.99 0.08 -12.41
CA CYS A 118 4.92 0.99 -12.00
C CYS A 118 3.51 0.39 -12.20
N ILE A 119 3.28 -0.26 -13.33
CA ILE A 119 2.00 -0.92 -13.59
C ILE A 119 1.78 -2.05 -12.59
N LEU A 120 2.80 -2.88 -12.34
CA LEU A 120 2.74 -3.93 -11.33
C LEU A 120 2.46 -3.38 -9.94
N SER A 121 3.14 -2.30 -9.56
CA SER A 121 2.92 -1.58 -8.30
C SER A 121 1.49 -1.07 -8.16
N ALA A 122 0.94 -0.49 -9.23
CA ALA A 122 -0.43 -0.02 -9.26
C ALA A 122 -1.45 -1.16 -9.08
N LEU A 123 -1.24 -2.29 -9.75
CA LEU A 123 -2.09 -3.48 -9.62
C LEU A 123 -2.05 -4.04 -8.21
N LEU A 124 -0.87 -4.23 -7.62
CA LEU A 124 -0.72 -4.72 -6.25
C LEU A 124 -1.40 -3.80 -5.23
N SER A 125 -1.23 -2.48 -5.36
CA SER A 125 -1.91 -1.52 -4.50
C SER A 125 -3.42 -1.59 -4.62
N TYR A 126 -3.94 -1.74 -5.84
CA TYR A 126 -5.37 -1.88 -6.08
C TYR A 126 -5.94 -3.17 -5.47
N GLU A 127 -5.25 -4.30 -5.63
CA GLU A 127 -5.64 -5.59 -5.04
C GLU A 127 -5.65 -5.52 -3.51
N ASN A 128 -4.60 -4.92 -2.91
CA ASN A 128 -4.53 -4.75 -1.46
C ASN A 128 -5.70 -3.88 -0.95
N MET A 129 -6.02 -2.80 -1.64
CA MET A 129 -7.15 -1.94 -1.30
C MET A 129 -8.49 -2.70 -1.39
N GLN A 130 -8.68 -3.55 -2.38
CA GLN A 130 -9.88 -4.39 -2.51
C GLN A 130 -9.93 -5.43 -1.37
N ALA A 131 -8.83 -6.11 -1.10
CA ALA A 131 -8.74 -7.08 0.00
C ALA A 131 -9.09 -6.46 1.36
N GLN A 132 -8.60 -5.25 1.63
CA GLN A 132 -8.96 -4.50 2.84
C GLN A 132 -10.45 -4.17 2.91
N LYS A 133 -11.08 -3.77 1.80
CA LYS A 133 -12.52 -3.52 1.74
C LYS A 133 -13.34 -4.80 2.02
N TYR A 134 -12.94 -5.91 1.41
CA TYR A 134 -13.60 -7.20 1.65
C TYR A 134 -13.47 -7.65 3.10
N LYS A 135 -12.26 -7.52 3.68
CA LYS A 135 -12.02 -7.84 5.08
C LYS A 135 -12.88 -6.99 6.02
N LYS A 136 -12.97 -5.69 5.77
CA LYS A 136 -13.82 -4.79 6.56
C LYS A 136 -15.29 -5.21 6.47
N LYS A 137 -15.80 -5.44 5.26
CA LYS A 137 -17.18 -5.88 5.05
C LYS A 137 -17.49 -7.22 5.72
N TYR A 138 -16.53 -8.16 5.67
CA TYR A 138 -16.67 -9.45 6.34
C TYR A 138 -16.77 -9.28 7.87
N LEU A 139 -15.94 -8.44 8.46
CA LEU A 139 -15.98 -8.16 9.91
C LEU A 139 -17.32 -7.51 10.31
N GLU A 140 -17.79 -6.52 9.56
CA GLU A 140 -19.10 -5.88 9.80
C GLU A 140 -20.25 -6.89 9.73
N THR A 141 -20.24 -7.79 8.75
CA THR A 141 -21.26 -8.84 8.61
C THR A 141 -21.21 -9.83 9.79
N ARG A 142 -20.01 -10.24 10.19
CA ARG A 142 -19.81 -11.14 11.33
C ARG A 142 -20.32 -10.50 12.64
N ASP A 143 -19.99 -9.25 12.86
CA ASP A 143 -20.37 -8.54 14.09
C ASP A 143 -21.90 -8.36 14.16
N SER A 144 -22.54 -8.04 13.02
CA SER A 144 -24.01 -7.96 12.94
C SER A 144 -24.69 -9.32 13.15
N SER A 145 -24.12 -10.40 12.64
CA SER A 145 -24.60 -11.76 12.85
C SER A 145 -24.53 -12.16 14.32
N THR A 146 -23.41 -11.83 14.98
CA THR A 146 -23.22 -12.10 16.43
C THR A 146 -24.22 -11.31 17.27
N GLU A 147 -24.49 -10.06 16.90
CA GLU A 147 -25.50 -9.23 17.60
C GLU A 147 -26.92 -9.81 17.47
N LEU A 148 -27.28 -10.26 16.25
CA LEU A 148 -28.57 -10.94 16.02
C LEU A 148 -28.70 -12.22 16.83
N GLU A 149 -27.65 -13.03 16.89
CA GLU A 149 -27.64 -14.26 17.70
C GLU A 149 -27.84 -13.95 19.18
N ASN A 150 -27.18 -12.93 19.70
CA ASN A 150 -27.36 -12.51 21.10
C ASN A 150 -28.77 -11.99 21.38
N LYS A 151 -29.37 -11.22 20.45
CA LYS A 151 -30.77 -10.78 20.56
C LYS A 151 -31.74 -11.95 20.55
N LEU A 152 -31.51 -12.96 19.72
CA LEU A 152 -32.32 -14.17 19.69
C LEU A 152 -32.22 -14.99 20.99
N LYS A 153 -31.00 -15.12 21.53
CA LYS A 153 -30.78 -15.79 22.82
C LYS A 153 -31.52 -15.08 23.97
N CYS A 154 -31.48 -13.73 23.98
CA CYS A 154 -32.17 -12.94 24.96
C CYS A 154 -33.70 -13.13 24.86
N LYS A 155 -34.25 -13.01 23.66
CA LYS A 155 -35.71 -13.24 23.45
C LYS A 155 -36.16 -14.65 23.78
N ASN A 156 -35.38 -15.67 23.48
CA ASN A 156 -35.70 -17.04 23.84
C ASN A 156 -35.73 -17.21 25.38
N ARG A 157 -34.83 -16.55 26.11
CA ARG A 157 -34.84 -16.57 27.58
C ARG A 157 -36.09 -15.89 28.13
N GLU A 158 -36.45 -14.72 27.63
CA GLU A 158 -37.68 -14.01 28.01
C GLU A 158 -38.93 -14.86 27.76
N LEU A 159 -39.00 -15.57 26.64
CA LEU A 159 -40.11 -16.49 26.33
C LEU A 159 -40.20 -17.64 27.32
N LEU A 160 -39.07 -18.26 27.68
CA LEU A 160 -39.02 -19.34 28.65
C LEU A 160 -39.49 -18.86 30.03
N GLU A 161 -38.98 -17.71 30.49
CA GLU A 161 -39.40 -17.10 31.75
C GLU A 161 -40.92 -16.78 31.77
N SER A 162 -41.48 -16.31 30.65
CA SER A 162 -42.91 -16.04 30.54
C SER A 162 -43.77 -17.31 30.56
N GLN A 163 -43.29 -18.40 29.96
CA GLN A 163 -43.93 -19.71 30.00
C GLN A 163 -43.96 -20.30 31.43
N ASP A 164 -42.82 -20.21 32.14
CA ASP A 164 -42.71 -20.68 33.51
C ASP A 164 -43.68 -19.92 34.46
N LEU A 165 -43.78 -18.59 34.26
CA LEU A 165 -44.75 -17.76 34.98
C LEU A 165 -46.20 -18.14 34.68
N CYS A 166 -46.54 -18.45 33.44
CA CYS A 166 -47.87 -18.90 33.06
C CYS A 166 -48.24 -20.26 33.69
N ILE A 167 -47.29 -21.18 33.74
CA ILE A 167 -47.49 -22.51 34.36
C ILE A 167 -47.66 -22.36 35.90
N SER A 168 -46.85 -21.53 36.54
CA SER A 168 -46.90 -21.27 37.96
C SER A 168 -48.23 -20.61 38.43
N ASN A 169 -48.86 -19.83 37.55
CA ASN A 169 -50.16 -19.18 37.89
C ASN A 169 -51.39 -20.06 37.57
N ALA A 170 -51.19 -21.21 36.89
CA ALA A 170 -52.25 -22.14 36.53
C ALA A 170 -52.38 -23.33 37.49
N THR A 171 -51.48 -23.44 38.47
CA THR A 171 -51.49 -24.42 39.56
C THR A 171 -51.90 -23.75 40.88
#